data_76052c50c8b2b6562fcca46ec3cfbf20
#
_entry.id   76052c50c8b2b6562fcca46ec3cfbf20
#
_cell.length_a   1.000
_cell.length_b   1.000
_cell.length_c   1.000
_cell.angle_alpha   90.00
_cell.angle_beta   90.00
_cell.angle_gamma   90.00
#
_symmetry.space_group_name_H-M   'P 1'
#
loop_
_entity.id
_entity.type
_entity.pdbx_description
1 polymer ?
#
loop_
_entity_poly.entity_id
_entity_poly.type
_entity_poly.pdbx_seq_one_letter_code
_entity_poly.pdbx_strand_id
1 'polypeptide(L)'
;MSEDKISKEIESKFGHHLRIRVNGVLIEENKILLVKHKMSADRDFWSTPGGGMQFGSTAQENLVREFLEETGLEIRVEEFLFVHEYLDPPLHAVECFFRVKRISGTATLGKDPELAIADQILEDLSWMTLERLSSMDKKSIHPVFIGIKSLSELVLCKGYFNFENKYLK
;
A
#
# COMPACT_ATOMS: atom_id res chain seq x y z
N MET A 1 20.24 0.35 -13.42
CA MET A 1 20.75 0.41 -12.04
C MET A 1 20.92 -1.00 -11.53
N SER A 2 22.00 -1.29 -10.82
CA SER A 2 22.16 -2.63 -10.26
C SER A 2 21.14 -2.87 -9.16
N GLU A 3 20.63 -4.10 -9.04
CA GLU A 3 19.73 -4.60 -7.98
C GLU A 3 20.06 -4.07 -6.59
N ASP A 4 21.34 -3.94 -6.33
CA ASP A 4 21.92 -3.51 -5.07
C ASP A 4 21.58 -2.03 -4.69
N LYS A 5 21.35 -1.15 -5.67
CA LYS A 5 21.12 0.27 -5.37
C LYS A 5 19.73 0.56 -4.83
N ILE A 6 18.68 0.05 -5.50
CA ILE A 6 17.27 0.27 -5.07
C ILE A 6 17.04 -0.36 -3.70
N SER A 7 17.49 -1.60 -3.52
CA SER A 7 17.36 -2.33 -2.26
C SER A 7 18.06 -1.60 -1.11
N LYS A 8 19.28 -1.09 -1.34
CA LYS A 8 20.02 -0.32 -0.34
C LYS A 8 19.38 1.03 -0.01
N GLU A 9 18.78 1.70 -0.99
CA GLU A 9 18.05 2.94 -0.73
C GLU A 9 16.80 2.69 0.12
N ILE A 10 16.02 1.63 -0.20
CA ILE A 10 14.87 1.23 0.61
C ILE A 10 15.31 0.88 2.03
N GLU A 11 16.36 0.07 2.19
CA GLU A 11 16.91 -0.27 3.50
C GLU A 11 17.39 0.95 4.27
N SER A 12 18.15 1.84 3.64
CA SER A 12 18.65 3.06 4.26
C SER A 12 17.55 3.99 4.72
N LYS A 13 16.47 4.10 3.94
CA LYS A 13 15.39 5.05 4.18
C LYS A 13 14.31 4.49 5.10
N PHE A 14 14.00 3.20 4.97
CA PHE A 14 12.84 2.55 5.58
C PHE A 14 13.19 1.35 6.45
N GLY A 15 14.43 0.89 6.46
CA GLY A 15 14.85 -0.29 7.20
C GLY A 15 15.25 -0.01 8.66
N HIS A 16 15.32 -1.08 9.44
CA HIS A 16 15.86 -1.12 10.81
C HIS A 16 15.14 -0.22 11.83
N HIS A 17 13.93 0.24 11.53
CA HIS A 17 13.07 0.95 12.46
C HIS A 17 11.61 0.63 12.23
N LEU A 18 10.82 0.74 13.28
CA LEU A 18 9.38 0.55 13.19
C LEU A 18 8.71 1.80 12.60
N ARG A 19 7.90 1.61 11.57
CA ARG A 19 7.14 2.68 10.93
C ARG A 19 5.64 2.49 11.19
N ILE A 20 4.93 3.58 11.34
CA ILE A 20 3.47 3.59 11.29
C ILE A 20 3.06 4.06 9.89
N ARG A 21 2.21 3.30 9.22
CA ARG A 21 1.72 3.60 7.87
C ARG A 21 0.19 3.67 7.85
N VAL A 22 -0.32 4.43 6.91
CA VAL A 22 -1.75 4.50 6.59
C VAL A 22 -1.98 4.01 5.17
N ASN A 23 -3.04 3.24 4.97
CA ASN A 23 -3.37 2.63 3.70
C ASN A 23 -4.87 2.77 3.43
N GLY A 24 -5.25 3.09 2.20
CA GLY A 24 -6.64 3.32 1.83
C GLY A 24 -7.19 2.25 0.89
N VAL A 25 -8.28 1.63 1.31
CA VAL A 25 -9.03 0.67 0.49
C VAL A 25 -10.11 1.43 -0.29
N LEU A 26 -9.84 1.65 -1.58
CA LEU A 26 -10.77 2.25 -2.53
C LEU A 26 -11.27 1.19 -3.50
N ILE A 27 -12.53 0.83 -3.40
CA ILE A 27 -13.19 -0.17 -4.25
C ILE A 27 -14.31 0.51 -5.03
N GLU A 28 -14.26 0.42 -6.35
CA GLU A 28 -15.29 0.88 -7.28
C GLU A 28 -15.54 -0.20 -8.34
N GLU A 29 -16.77 -0.42 -8.72
CA GLU A 29 -17.16 -1.39 -9.77
C GLU A 29 -16.49 -2.77 -9.62
N ASN A 30 -16.42 -3.26 -8.38
CA ASN A 30 -15.77 -4.53 -8.01
C ASN A 30 -14.27 -4.60 -8.38
N LYS A 31 -13.61 -3.46 -8.39
CA LYS A 31 -12.15 -3.33 -8.57
C LYS A 31 -11.57 -2.50 -7.42
N ILE A 32 -10.37 -2.84 -7.01
CA ILE A 32 -9.60 -2.09 -6.03
C ILE A 32 -8.49 -1.30 -6.71
N LEU A 33 -8.29 -0.06 -6.27
CA LEU A 33 -7.17 0.76 -6.75
C LEU A 33 -5.89 0.37 -6.03
N LEU A 34 -4.85 0.04 -6.80
CA LEU A 34 -3.54 -0.34 -6.28
C LEU A 34 -2.43 0.44 -6.96
N VAL A 35 -1.35 0.67 -6.23
CA VAL A 35 -0.09 1.24 -6.72
C VAL A 35 0.98 0.16 -6.78
N LYS A 36 1.83 0.23 -7.79
CA LYS A 36 2.99 -0.64 -7.96
C LYS A 36 4.25 0.06 -7.51
N HIS A 37 4.97 -0.57 -6.60
CA HIS A 37 6.26 -0.11 -6.12
C HIS A 37 7.38 -0.98 -6.68
N LYS A 38 8.46 -0.35 -7.11
CA LYS A 38 9.72 -1.03 -7.42
C LYS A 38 10.47 -1.31 -6.13
N MET A 39 10.68 -2.57 -5.82
CA MET A 39 11.40 -2.98 -4.60
C MET A 39 12.84 -3.36 -4.86
N SER A 40 13.12 -3.88 -6.06
CA SER A 40 14.45 -4.18 -6.58
C SER A 40 14.40 -4.27 -8.10
N ALA A 41 15.51 -4.59 -8.77
CA ALA A 41 15.54 -4.75 -10.23
C ALA A 41 14.50 -5.77 -10.73
N ASP A 42 14.29 -6.86 -9.96
CA ASP A 42 13.44 -7.99 -10.34
C ASP A 42 12.19 -8.15 -9.46
N ARG A 43 11.92 -7.21 -8.54
CA ARG A 43 10.80 -7.31 -7.62
C ARG A 43 9.93 -6.07 -7.65
N ASP A 44 8.72 -6.24 -8.13
CA ASP A 44 7.61 -5.30 -8.01
C ASP A 44 6.70 -5.68 -6.84
N PHE A 45 5.99 -4.71 -6.28
CA PHE A 45 5.08 -4.94 -5.17
C PHE A 45 3.83 -4.07 -5.30
N TRP A 46 2.67 -4.69 -5.33
CA TRP A 46 1.38 -4.02 -5.40
C TRP A 46 0.74 -3.90 -4.02
N SER A 47 0.36 -2.70 -3.66
CA SER A 47 -0.34 -2.40 -2.42
C SER A 47 -1.42 -1.34 -2.62
N THR A 48 -2.27 -1.13 -1.62
CA THR A 48 -3.18 0.01 -1.60
C THR A 48 -2.38 1.31 -1.52
N PRO A 49 -2.89 2.42 -2.10
CA PRO A 49 -2.26 3.73 -1.91
C PRO A 49 -2.17 4.10 -0.43
N GLY A 50 -1.07 4.74 -0.06
CA GLY A 50 -0.80 5.13 1.31
C GLY A 50 0.69 5.26 1.59
N GLY A 51 1.03 5.72 2.79
CA GLY A 51 2.42 6.00 3.13
C GLY A 51 2.68 6.08 4.63
N GLY A 52 3.88 6.52 4.97
CA GLY A 52 4.29 6.72 6.34
C GLY A 52 3.57 7.90 7.01
N MET A 53 3.15 7.72 8.26
CA MET A 53 2.64 8.84 9.03
C MET A 53 3.74 9.84 9.35
N GLN A 54 3.43 11.11 9.16
CA GLN A 54 4.31 12.22 9.51
C GLN A 54 3.92 12.78 10.88
N PHE A 55 4.92 13.14 11.67
CA PHE A 55 4.71 13.80 12.97
C PHE A 55 3.89 15.08 12.80
N GLY A 56 2.90 15.27 13.67
CA GLY A 56 2.06 16.47 13.68
C GLY A 56 0.82 16.39 12.80
N SER A 57 0.61 15.28 12.07
CA SER A 57 -0.59 15.06 11.26
C SER A 57 -1.33 13.80 11.72
N THR A 58 -2.65 13.83 11.65
CA THR A 58 -3.48 12.66 11.95
C THR A 58 -3.35 11.58 10.88
N ALA A 59 -3.75 10.35 11.19
CA ALA A 59 -3.79 9.25 10.22
C ALA A 59 -4.65 9.59 8.99
N GLN A 60 -5.78 10.25 9.20
CA GLN A 60 -6.68 10.65 8.11
C GLN A 60 -6.07 11.72 7.21
N GLU A 61 -5.45 12.75 7.79
CA GLU A 61 -4.76 13.80 7.03
C GLU A 61 -3.59 13.23 6.22
N ASN A 62 -2.78 12.35 6.81
CA ASN A 62 -1.73 11.65 6.08
C ASN A 62 -2.27 10.83 4.91
N LEU A 63 -3.35 10.09 5.13
CA LEU A 63 -3.94 9.24 4.08
C LEU A 63 -4.50 10.06 2.91
N VAL A 64 -5.19 11.18 3.20
CA VAL A 64 -5.68 12.09 2.15
C VAL A 64 -4.53 12.66 1.33
N ARG A 65 -3.45 13.07 1.98
CA ARG A 65 -2.24 13.58 1.32
C ARG A 65 -1.61 12.50 0.43
N GLU A 66 -1.35 11.31 0.95
CA GLU A 66 -0.74 10.21 0.21
C GLU A 66 -1.58 9.80 -1.02
N PHE A 67 -2.90 9.72 -0.86
CA PHE A 67 -3.78 9.40 -1.99
C PHE A 67 -3.68 10.44 -3.10
N LEU A 68 -3.67 11.73 -2.76
CA LEU A 68 -3.52 12.79 -3.75
C LEU A 68 -2.17 12.73 -4.45
N GLU A 69 -1.08 12.52 -3.69
CA GLU A 69 0.28 12.45 -4.19
C GLU A 69 0.50 11.23 -5.11
N GLU A 70 0.02 10.06 -4.72
CA GLU A 70 0.24 8.81 -5.45
C GLU A 70 -0.74 8.58 -6.61
N THR A 71 -1.97 9.09 -6.50
CA THR A 71 -3.07 8.71 -7.41
C THR A 71 -3.76 9.88 -8.10
N GLY A 72 -3.50 11.12 -7.70
CA GLY A 72 -4.22 12.29 -8.19
C GLY A 72 -5.68 12.37 -7.73
N LEU A 73 -6.11 11.50 -6.82
CA LEU A 73 -7.49 11.45 -6.33
C LEU A 73 -7.65 12.20 -5.01
N GLU A 74 -8.68 13.02 -4.94
CA GLU A 74 -9.19 13.54 -3.66
C GLU A 74 -10.14 12.50 -3.06
N ILE A 75 -9.89 12.13 -1.82
CA ILE A 75 -10.66 11.14 -1.10
C ILE A 75 -11.23 11.67 0.20
N ARG A 76 -12.27 10.99 0.69
CA ARG A 76 -12.76 11.08 2.06
C ARG A 76 -12.50 9.77 2.76
N VAL A 77 -11.88 9.82 3.94
CA VAL A 77 -11.73 8.67 4.83
C VAL A 77 -13.08 8.41 5.50
N GLU A 78 -13.59 7.18 5.36
CA GLU A 78 -14.93 6.83 5.87
C GLU A 78 -14.85 6.00 7.15
N GLU A 79 -14.00 4.98 7.17
CA GLU A 79 -14.00 4.00 8.26
C GLU A 79 -12.61 3.42 8.47
N PHE A 80 -12.19 3.32 9.74
CA PHE A 80 -11.05 2.49 10.11
C PHE A 80 -11.45 1.00 9.99
N LEU A 81 -10.63 0.20 9.32
CA LEU A 81 -10.91 -1.21 9.07
C LEU A 81 -10.14 -2.12 10.03
N PHE A 82 -8.84 -2.17 9.90
CA PHE A 82 -7.97 -3.06 10.67
C PHE A 82 -6.53 -2.56 10.71
N VAL A 83 -5.74 -3.18 11.57
CA VAL A 83 -4.28 -3.05 11.61
C VAL A 83 -3.66 -4.31 11.02
N HIS A 84 -2.67 -4.13 10.17
CA HIS A 84 -1.77 -5.19 9.71
C HIS A 84 -0.34 -4.89 10.15
N GLU A 85 0.32 -5.85 10.74
CA GLU A 85 1.76 -5.76 11.00
C GLU A 85 2.53 -6.40 9.84
N TYR A 86 3.27 -5.57 9.12
CA TYR A 86 4.15 -5.99 8.03
C TYR A 86 5.57 -6.16 8.57
N LEU A 87 6.09 -7.38 8.51
CA LEU A 87 7.43 -7.71 8.95
C LEU A 87 8.15 -8.54 7.89
N ASP A 88 8.99 -7.88 7.12
CA ASP A 88 9.87 -8.47 6.11
C ASP A 88 11.23 -7.76 6.22
N PRO A 89 12.14 -8.24 7.10
CA PRO A 89 13.38 -7.54 7.38
C PRO A 89 14.16 -7.19 6.09
N PRO A 90 14.72 -5.97 5.99
CA PRO A 90 14.89 -4.96 7.05
C PRO A 90 13.65 -4.08 7.34
N LEU A 91 12.52 -4.34 6.70
CA LEU A 91 11.30 -3.54 6.84
C LEU A 91 10.39 -4.04 7.97
N HIS A 92 9.89 -3.12 8.78
CA HIS A 92 8.89 -3.39 9.81
C HIS A 92 7.91 -2.22 9.88
N ALA A 93 6.63 -2.49 9.71
CA ALA A 93 5.59 -1.46 9.77
C ALA A 93 4.32 -1.95 10.47
N VAL A 94 3.69 -1.04 11.21
CA VAL A 94 2.30 -1.16 11.66
C VAL A 94 1.45 -0.35 10.68
N GLU A 95 0.57 -1.01 9.97
CA GLU A 95 -0.21 -0.46 8.88
C GLU A 95 -1.68 -0.34 9.28
N CYS A 96 -2.19 0.89 9.30
CA CYS A 96 -3.59 1.19 9.56
C CYS A 96 -4.35 1.25 8.23
N PHE A 97 -5.32 0.36 8.04
CA PHE A 97 -6.16 0.32 6.85
C PHE A 97 -7.48 1.04 7.08
N PHE A 98 -7.85 1.87 6.10
CA PHE A 98 -9.10 2.64 6.12
C PHE A 98 -9.89 2.40 4.83
N ARG A 99 -11.22 2.33 4.95
CA ARG A 99 -12.09 2.49 3.80
C ARG A 99 -12.12 3.95 3.39
N VAL A 100 -11.93 4.20 2.11
CA VAL A 100 -11.98 5.55 1.56
C VAL A 100 -12.95 5.62 0.39
N LYS A 101 -13.45 6.82 0.12
CA LYS A 101 -14.31 7.13 -1.01
C LYS A 101 -13.72 8.27 -1.82
N ARG A 102 -13.68 8.10 -3.14
CA ARG A 102 -13.30 9.17 -4.06
C ARG A 102 -14.33 10.31 -3.99
N ILE A 103 -13.83 11.54 -3.88
CA ILE A 103 -14.62 12.78 -3.97
C ILE A 103 -14.50 13.35 -5.38
N SER A 104 -13.27 13.45 -5.88
CA SER A 104 -12.96 14.03 -7.20
C SER A 104 -11.64 13.50 -7.74
N GLY A 105 -11.32 13.92 -8.95
CA GLY A 105 -10.08 13.59 -9.63
C GLY A 105 -10.20 12.39 -10.56
N THR A 106 -9.16 12.22 -11.39
CA THR A 106 -8.97 11.07 -12.27
C THR A 106 -7.74 10.31 -11.82
N ALA A 107 -7.84 8.99 -11.67
CA ALA A 107 -6.74 8.16 -11.23
C ALA A 107 -5.56 8.28 -12.22
N THR A 108 -4.48 8.86 -11.75
CA THR A 108 -3.26 9.13 -12.54
C THR A 108 -2.06 8.85 -11.64
N LEU A 109 -1.10 8.06 -12.13
CA LEU A 109 0.11 7.78 -11.38
C LEU A 109 0.82 9.07 -10.99
N GLY A 110 0.99 9.25 -9.71
CA GLY A 110 1.67 10.39 -9.12
C GLY A 110 3.16 10.15 -8.90
N LYS A 111 3.72 10.91 -7.98
CA LYS A 111 5.13 10.82 -7.57
C LYS A 111 5.19 10.92 -6.06
N ASP A 112 6.15 10.23 -5.46
CA ASP A 112 6.50 10.42 -4.07
C ASP A 112 7.35 11.71 -3.95
N PRO A 113 6.84 12.79 -3.34
CA PRO A 113 7.57 14.04 -3.22
C PRO A 113 8.79 13.96 -2.31
N GLU A 114 8.88 12.94 -1.47
CA GLU A 114 10.01 12.69 -0.58
C GLU A 114 11.21 12.06 -1.32
N LEU A 115 11.00 11.63 -2.57
CA LEU A 115 12.01 10.99 -3.42
C LEU A 115 12.42 11.91 -4.58
N ALA A 116 13.71 11.92 -4.89
CA ALA A 116 14.20 12.58 -6.11
C ALA A 116 13.59 11.91 -7.36
N ILE A 117 13.48 12.65 -8.46
CA ILE A 117 12.88 12.16 -9.73
C ILE A 117 13.54 10.85 -10.20
N ALA A 118 14.85 10.71 -9.99
CA ALA A 118 15.61 9.52 -10.37
C ALA A 118 15.40 8.32 -9.44
N ASP A 119 14.85 8.55 -8.25
CA ASP A 119 14.71 7.55 -7.19
C ASP A 119 13.24 7.17 -6.93
N GLN A 120 12.32 7.58 -7.83
CA GLN A 120 10.90 7.23 -7.72
C GLN A 120 10.73 5.72 -7.77
N ILE A 121 10.02 5.19 -6.78
CA ILE A 121 9.68 3.78 -6.66
C ILE A 121 8.26 3.45 -7.13
N LEU A 122 7.41 4.47 -7.32
CA LEU A 122 6.08 4.29 -7.89
C LEU A 122 6.20 4.09 -9.40
N GLU A 123 5.70 2.97 -9.92
CA GLU A 123 5.84 2.62 -11.34
C GLU A 123 4.52 2.53 -12.09
N ASP A 124 3.43 2.18 -11.39
CA ASP A 124 2.13 1.99 -12.03
C ASP A 124 0.98 2.18 -11.05
N LEU A 125 -0.19 2.48 -11.58
CA LEU A 125 -1.45 2.62 -10.87
C LEU A 125 -2.53 1.86 -11.64
N SER A 126 -3.23 0.94 -10.98
CA SER A 126 -4.18 0.08 -11.66
C SER A 126 -5.41 -0.26 -10.83
N TRP A 127 -6.57 -0.29 -11.48
CA TRP A 127 -7.79 -0.89 -10.94
C TRP A 127 -7.75 -2.39 -11.18
N MET A 128 -7.72 -3.19 -10.11
CA MET A 128 -7.59 -4.63 -10.19
C MET A 128 -8.82 -5.36 -9.67
N THR A 129 -9.24 -6.38 -10.40
CA THR A 129 -10.23 -7.35 -9.93
C THR A 129 -9.58 -8.37 -9.00
N LEU A 130 -10.39 -9.04 -8.18
CA LEU A 130 -9.91 -10.13 -7.34
C LEU A 130 -9.30 -11.28 -8.18
N GLU A 131 -9.86 -11.57 -9.35
CA GLU A 131 -9.36 -12.60 -10.26
C GLU A 131 -7.92 -12.30 -10.67
N ARG A 132 -7.63 -11.04 -11.08
CA ARG A 132 -6.28 -10.62 -11.42
C ARG A 132 -5.32 -10.75 -10.23
N LEU A 133 -5.72 -10.28 -9.05
CA LEU A 133 -4.92 -10.40 -7.82
C LEU A 133 -4.61 -11.86 -7.49
N SER A 134 -5.60 -12.74 -7.62
CA SER A 134 -5.44 -14.18 -7.32
C SER A 134 -4.51 -14.89 -8.29
N SER A 135 -4.32 -14.36 -9.51
CA SER A 135 -3.41 -14.90 -10.52
C SER A 135 -1.97 -14.42 -10.39
N MET A 136 -1.71 -13.42 -9.54
CA MET A 136 -0.38 -12.83 -9.37
C MET A 136 0.48 -13.65 -8.40
N ASP A 137 1.80 -13.50 -8.55
CA ASP A 137 2.74 -14.05 -7.57
C ASP A 137 2.47 -13.41 -6.19
N LYS A 138 2.35 -14.26 -5.17
CA LYS A 138 2.10 -13.83 -3.79
C LYS A 138 3.19 -12.91 -3.23
N LYS A 139 4.41 -12.98 -3.77
CA LYS A 139 5.51 -12.08 -3.40
C LYS A 139 5.39 -10.69 -4.04
N SER A 140 4.55 -10.55 -5.07
CA SER A 140 4.32 -9.30 -5.80
C SER A 140 3.11 -8.52 -5.32
N ILE A 141 2.36 -9.03 -4.34
CA ILE A 141 1.17 -8.39 -3.79
C ILE A 141 1.23 -8.30 -2.28
N HIS A 142 0.60 -7.28 -1.72
CA HIS A 142 0.50 -7.13 -0.28
C HIS A 142 -0.23 -8.34 0.34
N PRO A 143 0.25 -8.89 1.49
CA PRO A 143 -0.33 -10.07 2.13
C PRO A 143 -1.83 -10.00 2.43
N VAL A 144 -2.40 -8.78 2.59
CA VAL A 144 -3.85 -8.60 2.84
C VAL A 144 -4.73 -9.14 1.72
N PHE A 145 -4.19 -9.29 0.50
CA PHE A 145 -4.94 -9.81 -0.67
C PHE A 145 -4.89 -11.33 -0.79
N ILE A 146 -4.02 -11.99 -0.05
CA ILE A 146 -3.81 -13.42 -0.19
C ILE A 146 -4.93 -14.19 0.50
N GLY A 147 -5.63 -15.03 -0.26
CA GLY A 147 -6.67 -15.93 0.24
C GLY A 147 -8.01 -15.29 0.55
N ILE A 148 -8.23 -14.01 0.20
CA ILE A 148 -9.56 -13.40 0.24
C ILE A 148 -10.45 -13.97 -0.87
N LYS A 149 -11.74 -14.12 -0.60
CA LYS A 149 -12.73 -14.65 -1.55
C LYS A 149 -13.53 -13.57 -2.26
N SER A 150 -13.49 -12.36 -1.74
CA SER A 150 -14.08 -11.16 -2.37
C SER A 150 -13.35 -9.91 -1.89
N LEU A 151 -13.39 -8.85 -2.68
CA LEU A 151 -12.83 -7.55 -2.26
C LEU A 151 -13.59 -6.96 -1.05
N SER A 152 -14.87 -7.31 -0.88
CA SER A 152 -15.65 -6.88 0.27
C SER A 152 -15.14 -7.46 1.60
N GLU A 153 -14.43 -8.58 1.59
CA GLU A 153 -13.80 -9.10 2.82
C GLU A 153 -12.81 -8.11 3.42
N LEU A 154 -12.12 -7.30 2.62
CA LEU A 154 -11.20 -6.27 3.13
C LEU A 154 -11.93 -5.21 3.97
N VAL A 155 -13.13 -4.79 3.53
CA VAL A 155 -13.92 -3.80 4.27
C VAL A 155 -14.69 -4.38 5.45
N LEU A 156 -14.82 -5.70 5.51
CA LEU A 156 -15.42 -6.41 6.64
C LEU A 156 -14.40 -6.83 7.70
N CYS A 157 -13.09 -6.86 7.36
CA CYS A 157 -12.04 -7.15 8.31
C CYS A 157 -12.00 -6.13 9.43
N LYS A 158 -11.86 -6.60 10.68
CA LYS A 158 -11.71 -5.77 11.87
C LYS A 158 -10.67 -6.39 12.81
N GLY A 159 -9.90 -5.55 13.48
CA GLY A 159 -8.93 -5.98 14.48
C GLY A 159 -7.48 -5.91 13.99
N TYR A 160 -6.65 -6.74 14.62
CA TYR A 160 -5.21 -6.81 14.34
C TYR A 160 -4.88 -8.11 13.60
N PHE A 161 -4.08 -7.99 12.54
CA PHE A 161 -3.68 -9.12 11.70
C PHE A 161 -2.17 -9.12 11.44
N ASN A 162 -1.59 -10.31 11.46
CA ASN A 162 -0.33 -10.63 10.82
C ASN A 162 -0.62 -11.74 9.83
N PHE A 163 -0.82 -11.38 8.56
CA PHE A 163 -1.28 -12.32 7.54
C PHE A 163 -0.24 -13.38 7.18
N GLU A 164 1.04 -13.15 7.47
CA GLU A 164 2.11 -14.11 7.22
C GLU A 164 1.95 -15.37 8.07
N ASN A 165 1.43 -15.23 9.30
CA ASN A 165 1.19 -16.35 10.21
C ASN A 165 0.01 -17.25 9.82
N LYS A 166 -0.83 -16.86 8.85
CA LYS A 166 -1.91 -17.72 8.35
C LYS A 166 -1.40 -18.96 7.63
N TYR A 167 -0.16 -18.96 7.21
CA TYR A 167 0.46 -20.04 6.44
C TYR A 167 1.44 -20.91 7.23
N LEU A 168 1.67 -20.58 8.49
CA LEU A 168 2.56 -21.33 9.39
C LEU A 168 1.82 -22.35 10.27
N LYS A 169 0.55 -22.64 9.97
CA LYS A 169 -0.23 -23.68 10.64
C LYS A 169 -0.47 -24.86 9.74
#